data_498f844e09b40982af0c87fcaa1a03e3
#
_entry.id   498f844e09b40982af0c87fcaa1a03e3
#
_cell.length_a   1.000
_cell.length_b   1.000
_cell.length_c   1.000
_cell.angle_alpha   90.00
_cell.angle_beta   90.00
_cell.angle_gamma   90.00
#
_symmetry.space_group_name_H-M   'P 1'
#
loop_
_entity.id
_entity.type
_entity.pdbx_description
1 polymer ?
#
loop_
_entity_poly.entity_id
_entity_poly.type
_entity_poly.pdbx_seq_one_letter_code
_entity_poly.pdbx_strand_id
1 'polypeptide(L)'
;LTPFVNTLRELTGEVLPDDIRNKVDDGFMDEDAGRELSRARAEADNQKRINDRVAAQQTNVQSQQHKDHLARTVTAWEDNARQSDPDYDLKQDEIDDRVRVLVSERGSPNTEEDAISMANEAYESVNQRFKARMGTKRAIRTASGGKLGGTPVAEPKSLLEAVQNAVAAGSS
;
A
#
# COMPACT_ATOMS: atom_id res chain seq x y z
N LEU A 1 31.76 15.32 -20.37
CA LEU A 1 31.08 14.46 -21.40
C LEU A 1 31.74 13.08 -21.53
N THR A 2 33.05 12.93 -21.19
CA THR A 2 33.83 11.69 -21.35
C THR A 2 33.33 10.51 -20.50
N PRO A 3 32.99 10.64 -19.19
CA PRO A 3 32.54 9.48 -18.38
C PRO A 3 31.22 8.88 -18.88
N PHE A 4 30.29 9.73 -19.34
CA PHE A 4 28.99 9.25 -19.84
C PHE A 4 29.14 8.44 -21.15
N VAL A 5 30.00 8.87 -22.05
CA VAL A 5 30.27 8.17 -23.33
C VAL A 5 30.95 6.83 -23.05
N ASN A 6 31.86 6.75 -22.10
CA ASN A 6 32.52 5.51 -21.71
C ASN A 6 31.50 4.52 -21.09
N THR A 7 30.66 4.97 -20.18
CA THR A 7 29.58 4.15 -19.62
C THR A 7 28.62 3.64 -20.70
N LEU A 8 28.32 4.46 -21.72
CA LEU A 8 27.45 4.04 -22.82
C LEU A 8 28.12 2.95 -23.66
N ARG A 9 29.42 3.08 -23.95
CA ARG A 9 30.20 2.08 -24.70
C ARG A 9 30.38 0.77 -23.94
N GLU A 10 30.55 0.84 -22.60
CA GLU A 10 30.53 -0.35 -21.75
C GLU A 10 29.18 -1.07 -21.77
N LEU A 11 28.08 -0.30 -21.73
CA LEU A 11 26.71 -0.82 -21.80
C LEU A 11 26.36 -1.43 -23.16
N THR A 12 27.00 -1.00 -24.25
CA THR A 12 26.83 -1.56 -25.59
C THR A 12 27.81 -2.71 -25.89
N GLY A 13 28.75 -2.99 -24.99
CA GLY A 13 29.79 -4.02 -25.16
C GLY A 13 30.86 -3.62 -26.20
N GLU A 14 30.96 -2.33 -26.54
CA GLU A 14 32.02 -1.82 -27.43
C GLU A 14 33.37 -1.70 -26.75
N VAL A 15 33.39 -1.57 -25.42
CA VAL A 15 34.61 -1.52 -24.63
C VAL A 15 34.74 -2.84 -23.87
N LEU A 16 35.91 -3.47 -23.97
CA LEU A 16 36.20 -4.68 -23.24
C LEU A 16 36.26 -4.38 -21.71
N PRO A 17 35.46 -5.04 -20.90
CA PRO A 17 35.62 -5.01 -19.46
C PRO A 17 37.02 -5.45 -19.02
N ASP A 18 37.52 -4.94 -17.92
CA ASP A 18 38.90 -5.17 -17.48
C ASP A 18 39.22 -6.65 -17.30
N ASP A 19 38.26 -7.45 -16.84
CA ASP A 19 38.43 -8.92 -16.71
C ASP A 19 38.58 -9.63 -18.05
N ILE A 20 37.99 -9.16 -19.09
CA ILE A 20 38.13 -9.69 -20.47
C ILE A 20 39.41 -9.15 -21.09
N ARG A 21 39.68 -7.84 -20.93
CA ARG A 21 40.90 -7.19 -21.45
C ARG A 21 42.13 -7.89 -20.92
N ASN A 22 42.23 -8.15 -19.60
CA ASN A 22 43.35 -8.85 -19.02
C ASN A 22 43.58 -10.23 -19.65
N LYS A 23 42.48 -10.97 -19.96
CA LYS A 23 42.60 -12.29 -20.61
C LYS A 23 43.08 -12.21 -22.05
N VAL A 24 42.77 -11.14 -22.77
CA VAL A 24 43.26 -10.87 -24.12
C VAL A 24 44.74 -10.48 -24.05
N ASP A 25 45.12 -9.59 -23.13
CA ASP A 25 46.49 -9.11 -22.95
C ASP A 25 47.42 -10.24 -22.51
N ASP A 26 46.93 -11.16 -21.68
CA ASP A 26 47.66 -12.37 -21.23
C ASP A 26 47.68 -13.51 -22.27
N GLY A 27 47.00 -13.32 -23.42
CA GLY A 27 46.98 -14.31 -24.49
C GLY A 27 46.07 -15.53 -24.27
N PHE A 28 45.21 -15.49 -23.24
CA PHE A 28 44.21 -16.54 -22.97
C PHE A 28 43.00 -16.50 -23.90
N MET A 29 42.80 -15.37 -24.57
CA MET A 29 41.65 -15.12 -25.46
C MET A 29 42.08 -14.16 -26.59
N ASP A 30 41.61 -14.39 -27.81
CA ASP A 30 41.81 -13.40 -28.87
C ASP A 30 40.85 -12.22 -28.73
N GLU A 31 41.18 -11.09 -29.37
CA GLU A 31 40.44 -9.84 -29.21
C GLU A 31 39.02 -9.97 -29.74
N ASP A 32 38.77 -10.69 -30.82
CA ASP A 32 37.45 -10.87 -31.41
C ASP A 32 36.54 -11.69 -30.52
N ALA A 33 37.04 -12.78 -29.89
CA ALA A 33 36.34 -13.57 -28.92
C ALA A 33 36.03 -12.71 -27.65
N GLY A 34 36.98 -11.86 -27.24
CA GLY A 34 36.79 -10.92 -26.15
C GLY A 34 35.66 -9.92 -26.41
N ARG A 35 35.60 -9.37 -27.61
CA ARG A 35 34.52 -8.47 -28.02
C ARG A 35 33.16 -9.18 -28.10
N GLU A 36 33.12 -10.38 -28.62
CA GLU A 36 31.89 -11.17 -28.69
C GLU A 36 31.37 -11.50 -27.28
N LEU A 37 32.23 -11.91 -26.38
CA LEU A 37 31.88 -12.16 -24.96
C LEU A 37 31.39 -10.88 -24.26
N SER A 38 32.02 -9.74 -24.51
CA SER A 38 31.60 -8.44 -23.96
C SER A 38 30.20 -8.07 -24.42
N ARG A 39 29.92 -8.22 -25.74
CA ARG A 39 28.57 -7.96 -26.30
C ARG A 39 27.52 -8.89 -25.74
N ALA A 40 27.81 -10.18 -25.67
CA ALA A 40 26.90 -11.18 -25.11
C ALA A 40 26.56 -10.89 -23.63
N ARG A 41 27.55 -10.49 -22.82
CA ARG A 41 27.32 -10.07 -21.43
C ARG A 41 26.47 -8.79 -21.35
N ALA A 42 26.80 -7.78 -22.15
CA ALA A 42 26.04 -6.52 -22.18
C ALA A 42 24.57 -6.77 -22.59
N GLU A 43 24.34 -7.64 -23.55
CA GLU A 43 23.00 -8.05 -23.99
C GLU A 43 22.25 -8.80 -22.87
N ALA A 44 22.90 -9.77 -22.22
CA ALA A 44 22.32 -10.52 -21.09
C ALA A 44 21.98 -9.60 -19.91
N ASP A 45 22.85 -8.65 -19.56
CA ASP A 45 22.62 -7.68 -18.50
C ASP A 45 21.48 -6.71 -18.85
N ASN A 46 21.39 -6.30 -20.11
CA ASN A 46 20.29 -5.46 -20.58
C ASN A 46 18.96 -6.23 -20.52
N GLN A 47 18.94 -7.47 -20.99
CA GLN A 47 17.75 -8.32 -20.94
C GLN A 47 17.31 -8.55 -19.48
N LYS A 48 18.25 -8.81 -18.59
CA LYS A 48 17.97 -8.95 -17.15
C LYS A 48 17.32 -7.67 -16.59
N ARG A 49 17.90 -6.49 -16.88
CA ARG A 49 17.33 -5.21 -16.42
C ARG A 49 15.91 -4.96 -16.95
N ILE A 50 15.65 -5.34 -18.21
CA ILE A 50 14.30 -5.25 -18.80
C ILE A 50 13.35 -6.18 -18.05
N ASN A 51 13.73 -7.43 -17.83
CA ASN A 51 12.91 -8.43 -17.12
C ASN A 51 12.63 -8.00 -15.66
N ASP A 52 13.64 -7.50 -14.96
CA ASP A 52 13.50 -7.00 -13.57
C ASP A 52 12.52 -5.80 -13.52
N ARG A 53 12.61 -4.89 -14.49
CA ARG A 53 11.68 -3.75 -14.59
C ARG A 53 10.25 -4.22 -14.88
N VAL A 54 10.06 -5.15 -15.80
CA VAL A 54 8.74 -5.71 -16.12
C VAL A 54 8.16 -6.42 -14.89
N ALA A 55 8.97 -7.24 -14.21
CA ALA A 55 8.54 -7.94 -13.00
C ALA A 55 8.13 -6.96 -11.89
N ALA A 56 8.93 -5.91 -11.65
CA ALA A 56 8.60 -4.87 -10.68
C ALA A 56 7.31 -4.12 -11.06
N GLN A 57 7.12 -3.80 -12.33
CA GLN A 57 5.89 -3.16 -12.82
C GLN A 57 4.67 -4.06 -12.63
N GLN A 58 4.78 -5.36 -12.95
CA GLN A 58 3.69 -6.31 -12.74
C GLN A 58 3.31 -6.43 -11.25
N THR A 59 4.31 -6.51 -10.37
CA THR A 59 4.07 -6.55 -8.92
C THR A 59 3.35 -5.30 -8.44
N ASN A 60 3.77 -4.11 -8.91
CA ASN A 60 3.10 -2.85 -8.56
C ASN A 60 1.66 -2.79 -9.04
N VAL A 61 1.40 -3.22 -10.29
CA VAL A 61 0.04 -3.26 -10.86
C VAL A 61 -0.85 -4.23 -10.07
N GLN A 62 -0.35 -5.43 -9.76
CA GLN A 62 -1.10 -6.42 -8.97
C GLN A 62 -1.40 -5.90 -7.56
N SER A 63 -0.41 -5.27 -6.91
CA SER A 63 -0.59 -4.66 -5.59
C SER A 63 -1.65 -3.55 -5.62
N GLN A 64 -1.62 -2.70 -6.66
CA GLN A 64 -2.61 -1.64 -6.80
C GLN A 64 -4.01 -2.20 -7.06
N GLN A 65 -4.15 -3.17 -7.96
CA GLN A 65 -5.43 -3.85 -8.22
C GLN A 65 -6.01 -4.51 -6.97
N HIS A 66 -5.15 -5.14 -6.17
CA HIS A 66 -5.55 -5.74 -4.91
C HIS A 66 -6.06 -4.68 -3.91
N LYS A 67 -5.34 -3.57 -3.76
CA LYS A 67 -5.77 -2.44 -2.91
C LYS A 67 -7.11 -1.86 -3.36
N ASP A 68 -7.27 -1.65 -4.68
CA ASP A 68 -8.51 -1.11 -5.25
C ASP A 68 -9.69 -2.08 -5.05
N HIS A 69 -9.42 -3.39 -5.07
CA HIS A 69 -10.42 -4.40 -4.83
C HIS A 69 -10.88 -4.40 -3.36
N LEU A 70 -9.94 -4.43 -2.41
CA LEU A 70 -10.25 -4.30 -0.98
C LEU A 70 -11.02 -3.01 -0.67
N ALA A 71 -10.63 -1.89 -1.30
CA ALA A 71 -11.31 -0.62 -1.13
C ALA A 71 -12.78 -0.68 -1.57
N ARG A 72 -13.06 -1.31 -2.73
CA ARG A 72 -14.45 -1.51 -3.20
C ARG A 72 -15.26 -2.40 -2.28
N THR A 73 -14.67 -3.46 -1.76
CA THR A 73 -15.32 -4.36 -0.80
C THR A 73 -15.72 -3.63 0.48
N VAL A 74 -14.82 -2.80 1.02
CA VAL A 74 -15.10 -1.98 2.21
C VAL A 74 -16.19 -0.94 1.91
N THR A 75 -16.15 -0.27 0.76
CA THR A 75 -17.19 0.68 0.35
C THR A 75 -18.57 0.00 0.24
N ALA A 76 -18.64 -1.18 -0.38
CA ALA A 76 -19.88 -1.93 -0.49
C ALA A 76 -20.42 -2.36 0.88
N TRP A 77 -19.54 -2.76 1.80
CA TRP A 77 -19.91 -3.06 3.17
C TRP A 77 -20.45 -1.82 3.89
N GLU A 78 -19.78 -0.68 3.75
CA GLU A 78 -20.18 0.60 4.34
C GLU A 78 -21.57 1.05 3.85
N ASP A 79 -21.82 0.94 2.54
CA ASP A 79 -23.11 1.24 1.94
C ASP A 79 -24.24 0.36 2.50
N ASN A 80 -23.98 -0.93 2.68
CA ASN A 80 -24.92 -1.87 3.31
C ASN A 80 -25.17 -1.52 4.78
N ALA A 81 -24.12 -1.18 5.53
CA ALA A 81 -24.23 -0.79 6.93
C ALA A 81 -25.06 0.50 7.08
N ARG A 82 -24.83 1.50 6.21
CA ARG A 82 -25.59 2.76 6.17
C ARG A 82 -27.05 2.55 5.82
N GLN A 83 -27.37 1.62 4.91
CA GLN A 83 -28.76 1.29 4.57
C GLN A 83 -29.49 0.58 5.70
N SER A 84 -28.80 -0.26 6.47
CA SER A 84 -29.40 -1.06 7.55
C SER A 84 -29.45 -0.35 8.91
N ASP A 85 -28.62 0.68 9.12
CA ASP A 85 -28.51 1.42 10.38
C ASP A 85 -28.74 2.92 10.16
N PRO A 86 -29.91 3.47 10.50
CA PRO A 86 -30.22 4.89 10.36
C PRO A 86 -29.27 5.81 11.16
N ASP A 87 -28.61 5.29 12.20
CA ASP A 87 -27.69 6.03 13.06
C ASP A 87 -26.23 5.84 12.61
N TYR A 88 -25.97 5.23 11.44
CA TYR A 88 -24.62 4.92 10.97
C TYR A 88 -23.74 6.17 10.89
N ASP A 89 -24.25 7.24 10.28
CA ASP A 89 -23.50 8.49 10.10
C ASP A 89 -23.10 9.15 11.43
N LEU A 90 -23.88 8.93 12.50
CA LEU A 90 -23.53 9.41 13.84
C LEU A 90 -22.42 8.60 14.53
N LYS A 91 -22.12 7.41 13.99
CA LYS A 91 -21.14 6.47 14.52
C LYS A 91 -19.90 6.36 13.64
N GLN A 92 -19.95 6.90 12.43
CA GLN A 92 -18.92 6.71 11.40
C GLN A 92 -17.53 7.03 11.93
N ASP A 93 -17.33 8.20 12.53
CA ASP A 93 -16.03 8.63 13.04
C ASP A 93 -15.46 7.67 14.10
N GLU A 94 -16.32 7.16 14.99
CA GLU A 94 -15.90 6.18 16.00
C GLU A 94 -15.58 4.81 15.38
N ILE A 95 -16.27 4.43 14.31
CA ILE A 95 -16.01 3.21 13.56
C ILE A 95 -14.65 3.32 12.86
N ASP A 96 -14.39 4.44 12.19
CA ASP A 96 -13.12 4.73 11.53
C ASP A 96 -11.95 4.70 12.50
N ASP A 97 -12.11 5.31 13.67
CA ASP A 97 -11.09 5.27 14.73
C ASP A 97 -10.85 3.85 15.24
N ARG A 98 -11.91 3.06 15.41
CA ARG A 98 -11.75 1.67 15.84
C ARG A 98 -11.08 0.80 14.78
N VAL A 99 -11.37 1.02 13.50
CA VAL A 99 -10.68 0.34 12.39
C VAL A 99 -9.18 0.70 12.41
N ARG A 100 -8.81 1.98 12.59
CA ARG A 100 -7.39 2.38 12.71
C ARG A 100 -6.67 1.65 13.85
N VAL A 101 -7.33 1.52 15.00
CA VAL A 101 -6.77 0.77 16.12
C VAL A 101 -6.56 -0.70 15.75
N LEU A 102 -7.56 -1.35 15.15
CA LEU A 102 -7.46 -2.76 14.72
C LEU A 102 -6.34 -2.97 13.69
N VAL A 103 -6.21 -2.05 12.73
CA VAL A 103 -5.11 -2.08 11.75
C VAL A 103 -3.75 -1.88 12.42
N SER A 104 -3.66 -1.00 13.41
CA SER A 104 -2.43 -0.82 14.19
C SER A 104 -2.05 -2.05 15.02
N GLU A 105 -3.05 -2.77 15.55
CA GLU A 105 -2.85 -3.97 16.39
C GLU A 105 -2.52 -5.22 15.57
N ARG A 106 -3.14 -5.40 14.41
CA ARG A 106 -3.13 -6.65 13.62
C ARG A 106 -2.47 -6.53 12.24
N GLY A 107 -2.17 -5.31 11.80
CA GLY A 107 -1.71 -5.00 10.44
C GLY A 107 -2.88 -4.71 9.48
N SER A 108 -2.52 -4.28 8.27
CA SER A 108 -3.51 -4.04 7.21
C SER A 108 -4.14 -5.35 6.74
N PRO A 109 -5.45 -5.37 6.41
CA PRO A 109 -6.10 -6.55 5.89
C PRO A 109 -5.49 -6.96 4.54
N ASN A 110 -5.26 -8.25 4.36
CA ASN A 110 -4.71 -8.81 3.12
C ASN A 110 -5.78 -9.52 2.29
N THR A 111 -6.95 -9.79 2.85
CA THR A 111 -8.07 -10.43 2.16
C THR A 111 -9.36 -9.63 2.36
N GLU A 112 -10.35 -9.88 1.50
CA GLU A 112 -11.68 -9.28 1.65
C GLU A 112 -12.34 -9.70 2.97
N GLU A 113 -12.18 -10.98 3.34
CA GLU A 113 -12.73 -11.52 4.57
C GLU A 113 -12.14 -10.83 5.79
N ASP A 114 -10.81 -10.59 5.79
CA ASP A 114 -10.14 -9.84 6.86
C ASP A 114 -10.66 -8.40 6.94
N ALA A 115 -10.82 -7.74 5.78
CA ALA A 115 -11.30 -6.36 5.72
C ALA A 115 -12.74 -6.25 6.24
N ILE A 116 -13.63 -7.14 5.81
CA ILE A 116 -15.03 -7.21 6.28
C ILE A 116 -15.08 -7.57 7.77
N SER A 117 -14.25 -8.51 8.22
CA SER A 117 -14.19 -8.92 9.62
C SER A 117 -13.78 -7.77 10.53
N MET A 118 -12.74 -7.00 10.14
CA MET A 118 -12.30 -5.81 10.88
C MET A 118 -13.38 -4.73 10.90
N ALA A 119 -14.07 -4.49 9.78
CA ALA A 119 -15.15 -3.53 9.69
C ALA A 119 -16.33 -3.93 10.58
N ASN A 120 -16.73 -5.19 10.58
CA ASN A 120 -17.79 -5.72 11.45
C ASN A 120 -17.42 -5.61 12.94
N GLU A 121 -16.19 -5.99 13.32
CA GLU A 121 -15.72 -5.87 14.70
C GLU A 121 -15.74 -4.42 15.19
N ALA A 122 -15.26 -3.49 14.35
CA ALA A 122 -15.29 -2.07 14.65
C ALA A 122 -16.73 -1.57 14.84
N TYR A 123 -17.61 -1.90 13.90
CA TYR A 123 -19.02 -1.52 13.91
C TYR A 123 -19.75 -2.07 15.15
N GLU A 124 -19.58 -3.34 15.47
CA GLU A 124 -20.20 -3.96 16.65
C GLU A 124 -19.73 -3.33 17.95
N SER A 125 -18.41 -3.11 18.08
CA SER A 125 -17.81 -2.44 19.23
C SER A 125 -18.39 -1.04 19.45
N VAL A 126 -18.52 -0.25 18.38
CA VAL A 126 -19.09 1.10 18.45
C VAL A 126 -20.59 1.04 18.73
N ASN A 127 -21.33 0.14 18.11
CA ASN A 127 -22.76 -0.04 18.36
C ASN A 127 -23.07 -0.36 19.85
N GLN A 128 -22.28 -1.21 20.47
CA GLN A 128 -22.43 -1.52 21.89
C GLN A 128 -22.26 -0.27 22.75
N ARG A 129 -21.20 0.53 22.47
CA ARG A 129 -20.95 1.79 23.19
C ARG A 129 -22.03 2.83 22.94
N PHE A 130 -22.48 2.95 21.70
CA PHE A 130 -23.54 3.88 21.29
C PHE A 130 -24.87 3.54 22.00
N LYS A 131 -25.27 2.28 22.00
CA LYS A 131 -26.48 1.80 22.72
C LYS A 131 -26.38 2.06 24.23
N ALA A 132 -25.22 1.83 24.85
CA ALA A 132 -25.00 2.11 26.27
C ALA A 132 -25.15 3.60 26.58
N ARG A 133 -24.60 4.49 25.73
CA ARG A 133 -24.73 5.96 25.89
C ARG A 133 -26.16 6.45 25.69
N MET A 134 -26.87 5.90 24.72
CA MET A 134 -28.27 6.29 24.47
C MET A 134 -29.19 5.76 25.56
N GLY A 135 -28.95 4.56 26.12
CA GLY A 135 -29.68 4.02 27.26
C GLY A 135 -29.53 4.89 28.50
N THR A 136 -28.31 5.40 28.78
CA THR A 136 -28.05 6.33 29.89
C THR A 136 -28.67 7.71 29.66
N LYS A 137 -28.68 8.23 28.42
CA LYS A 137 -29.35 9.51 28.10
C LYS A 137 -30.85 9.45 28.26
N ARG A 138 -31.50 8.31 28.05
CA ARG A 138 -32.92 8.12 28.34
C ARG A 138 -33.25 8.18 29.83
N ALA A 139 -32.32 7.69 30.66
CA ALA A 139 -32.44 7.75 32.13
C ALA A 139 -32.15 9.17 32.69
N ILE A 140 -31.33 9.99 32.01
CA ILE A 140 -30.93 11.33 32.46
C ILE A 140 -31.87 12.43 31.90
N ARG A 141 -32.72 12.17 30.94
CA ARG A 141 -33.71 13.15 30.43
C ARG A 141 -34.78 13.56 31.42
N THR A 142 -34.77 13.01 32.63
CA THR A 142 -35.55 13.46 33.76
C THR A 142 -34.77 14.43 34.71
N ALA A 143 -33.50 14.79 34.37
CA ALA A 143 -32.71 15.74 35.20
C ALA A 143 -31.84 16.64 34.28
N SER A 144 -32.34 17.88 34.08
CA SER A 144 -31.61 19.15 33.82
C SER A 144 -30.45 19.22 32.83
N GLY A 145 -30.49 20.26 32.00
CA GLY A 145 -29.59 20.58 30.89
C GLY A 145 -28.21 21.12 31.31
N GLY A 146 -27.30 21.12 30.32
CA GLY A 146 -25.98 21.77 30.39
C GLY A 146 -25.19 21.57 29.11
N LYS A 147 -24.85 22.69 28.45
CA LYS A 147 -24.11 22.83 27.20
C LYS A 147 -22.60 22.87 27.47
N LEU A 148 -21.76 22.13 26.73
CA LEU A 148 -20.34 22.40 26.61
C LEU A 148 -19.83 22.07 25.20
N GLY A 149 -19.13 23.03 24.60
CA GLY A 149 -18.57 22.95 23.25
C GLY A 149 -17.11 22.51 23.26
N GLY A 150 -16.67 21.93 22.17
CA GLY A 150 -15.28 21.64 21.87
C GLY A 150 -15.04 21.75 20.36
N THR A 151 -13.91 22.32 19.98
CA THR A 151 -13.46 22.68 18.63
C THR A 151 -13.02 21.46 17.82
N PRO A 152 -13.26 21.42 16.48
CA PRO A 152 -12.92 20.26 15.66
C PRO A 152 -11.47 20.31 15.14
N VAL A 153 -10.78 19.20 15.25
CA VAL A 153 -9.55 18.86 14.50
C VAL A 153 -9.99 18.16 13.20
N ALA A 154 -9.35 18.51 12.08
CA ALA A 154 -9.72 17.99 10.77
C ALA A 154 -9.53 16.45 10.70
N GLU A 155 -10.63 15.73 10.53
CA GLU A 155 -10.71 14.27 10.53
C GLU A 155 -10.89 13.71 9.10
N PRO A 156 -10.36 12.51 8.78
CA PRO A 156 -10.58 11.85 7.49
C PRO A 156 -12.06 11.49 7.32
N LYS A 157 -12.56 11.69 6.11
CA LYS A 157 -14.01 11.75 5.83
C LYS A 157 -14.68 10.40 5.57
N SER A 158 -13.95 9.25 5.58
CA SER A 158 -14.55 7.92 5.40
C SER A 158 -13.65 6.77 5.89
N LEU A 159 -14.27 5.60 6.13
CA LEU A 159 -13.61 4.34 6.44
C LEU A 159 -12.60 3.93 5.35
N LEU A 160 -12.93 4.26 4.10
CA LEU A 160 -12.06 4.08 2.94
C LEU A 160 -10.76 4.87 3.08
N GLU A 161 -10.82 6.13 3.50
CA GLU A 161 -9.64 6.98 3.70
C GLU A 161 -8.78 6.48 4.88
N ALA A 162 -9.39 5.97 5.95
CA ALA A 162 -8.68 5.36 7.07
C ALA A 162 -7.92 4.10 6.65
N VAL A 163 -8.53 3.22 5.86
CA VAL A 163 -7.90 2.00 5.32
C VAL A 163 -6.80 2.34 4.31
N GLN A 164 -7.03 3.32 3.41
CA GLN A 164 -6.03 3.76 2.45
C GLN A 164 -4.80 4.38 3.11
N ASN A 165 -4.99 5.22 4.14
CA ASN A 165 -3.91 5.84 4.89
C ASN A 165 -3.09 4.80 5.68
N ALA A 166 -3.75 3.80 6.27
CA ALA A 166 -3.08 2.72 6.99
C ALA A 166 -2.24 1.83 6.05
N VAL A 167 -2.78 1.53 4.86
CA VAL A 167 -2.06 0.76 3.82
C VAL A 167 -0.88 1.55 3.25
N ALA A 168 -0.99 2.87 3.13
CA ALA A 168 0.11 3.73 2.69
C ALA A 168 1.24 3.82 3.73
N ALA A 169 0.91 3.87 5.02
CA ALA A 169 1.87 3.94 6.12
C ALA A 169 2.65 2.62 6.35
N GLY A 170 2.06 1.47 5.99
CA GLY A 170 2.69 0.15 6.12
C GLY A 170 3.65 -0.23 4.98
N SER A 171 3.86 0.65 4.01
CA SER A 171 4.70 0.39 2.81
C SER A 171 6.05 1.13 2.83
N SER A 172 6.49 1.64 4.00
CA SER A 172 7.78 2.33 4.19
C SER A 172 8.80 1.46 4.87
#